data_cfd7a72abe18452b830c76642cdf4619
#
_entry.id   cfd7a72abe18452b830c76642cdf4619
#
_cell.length_a   1.000
_cell.length_b   1.000
_cell.length_c   1.000
_cell.angle_alpha   90.00
_cell.angle_beta   90.00
_cell.angle_gamma   90.00
#
_symmetry.space_group_name_H-M   'P 1'
#
loop_
_entity.id
_entity.type
_entity.pdbx_description
1 polymer ?
#
loop_
_entity_poly.entity_id
_entity_poly.type
_entity_poly.pdbx_seq_one_letter_code
_entity_poly.pdbx_strand_id
1 'polypeptide(L)'
;MSTTAVPLRPIAKGSLTRLWIGVAAVALAAGGLAWAGQQGMPASPASFLASNAGEEGVVTTPSGLQYRVLKEGEGASPTASDVALVGYKGTLLDGTPFDENPQAAMPVDGVVPGFSEGLQKMKKGGEYRLWIPPQLGYGDQEAGTIPPGSVLVFDVTLHDFKSRAEIMQMQQMMQQGATPPQP
;
A
#
# COMPACT_ATOMS: atom_id res chain seq x y z
N MET A 1 77.01 -32.63 -7.81
CA MET A 1 75.85 -31.95 -7.21
C MET A 1 74.66 -32.92 -7.33
N SER A 2 74.26 -33.56 -6.21
CA SER A 2 73.21 -34.59 -6.22
C SER A 2 71.85 -33.87 -5.89
N THR A 3 70.97 -33.84 -6.85
CA THR A 3 69.58 -33.34 -6.63
C THR A 3 68.77 -34.47 -6.03
N THR A 4 68.43 -34.34 -4.75
CA THR A 4 67.57 -35.27 -4.04
C THR A 4 66.08 -34.98 -4.46
N ALA A 5 65.53 -35.88 -5.28
CA ALA A 5 64.07 -35.81 -5.60
C ALA A 5 63.28 -36.28 -4.40
N VAL A 6 62.40 -35.38 -3.88
CA VAL A 6 61.45 -35.69 -2.82
C VAL A 6 60.27 -36.45 -3.44
N PRO A 7 59.96 -37.69 -3.01
CA PRO A 7 58.82 -38.42 -3.57
C PRO A 7 57.51 -37.79 -3.09
N LEU A 8 56.68 -37.38 -4.05
CA LEU A 8 55.33 -36.95 -3.78
C LEU A 8 54.48 -38.12 -3.26
N ARG A 9 53.83 -37.94 -2.08
CA ARG A 9 52.92 -38.96 -1.52
C ARG A 9 51.69 -39.09 -2.41
N PRO A 10 51.30 -40.33 -2.77
CA PRO A 10 50.06 -40.50 -3.53
C PRO A 10 48.83 -40.04 -2.74
N ILE A 11 47.93 -39.29 -3.38
CA ILE A 11 46.69 -38.83 -2.81
C ILE A 11 45.79 -40.06 -2.52
N ALA A 12 45.32 -40.21 -1.28
CA ALA A 12 44.50 -41.35 -0.88
C ALA A 12 43.19 -41.37 -1.69
N LYS A 13 42.86 -42.56 -2.23
CA LYS A 13 41.60 -42.78 -2.95
C LYS A 13 40.42 -42.41 -2.05
N GLY A 14 39.60 -41.44 -2.44
CA GLY A 14 38.46 -40.91 -1.66
C GLY A 14 38.64 -39.49 -1.10
N SER A 15 39.89 -38.94 -1.14
CA SER A 15 40.14 -37.56 -0.68
C SER A 15 39.43 -36.52 -1.53
N LEU A 16 39.37 -36.72 -2.85
CA LEU A 16 38.64 -35.84 -3.77
C LEU A 16 37.14 -35.88 -3.55
N THR A 17 36.56 -37.06 -3.28
CA THR A 17 35.12 -37.19 -3.02
C THR A 17 34.70 -36.43 -1.77
N ARG A 18 35.52 -36.47 -0.70
CA ARG A 18 35.26 -35.70 0.53
C ARG A 18 35.38 -34.19 0.31
N LEU A 19 36.32 -33.76 -0.55
CA LEU A 19 36.48 -32.35 -0.93
C LEU A 19 35.25 -31.85 -1.69
N TRP A 20 34.75 -32.62 -2.66
CA TRP A 20 33.58 -32.27 -3.44
C TRP A 20 32.30 -32.27 -2.61
N ILE A 21 32.15 -33.19 -1.65
CA ILE A 21 31.03 -33.18 -0.70
C ILE A 21 31.07 -31.92 0.17
N GLY A 22 32.27 -31.51 0.65
CA GLY A 22 32.43 -30.27 1.42
C GLY A 22 32.08 -29.03 0.61
N VAL A 23 32.53 -28.92 -0.62
CA VAL A 23 32.22 -27.80 -1.52
C VAL A 23 30.72 -27.74 -1.86
N ALA A 24 30.08 -28.87 -2.12
CA ALA A 24 28.64 -28.94 -2.37
C ALA A 24 27.83 -28.53 -1.12
N ALA A 25 28.22 -28.93 0.08
CA ALA A 25 27.58 -28.54 1.32
C ALA A 25 27.67 -27.02 1.60
N VAL A 26 28.85 -26.43 1.32
CA VAL A 26 29.06 -24.97 1.44
C VAL A 26 28.22 -24.21 0.39
N ALA A 27 28.14 -24.69 -0.84
CA ALA A 27 27.32 -24.07 -1.88
C ALA A 27 25.82 -24.13 -1.56
N LEU A 28 25.33 -25.25 -1.00
CA LEU A 28 23.93 -25.38 -0.57
C LEU A 28 23.63 -24.51 0.64
N ALA A 29 24.56 -24.40 1.60
CA ALA A 29 24.40 -23.52 2.75
C ALA A 29 24.40 -22.03 2.34
N ALA A 30 25.29 -21.63 1.44
CA ALA A 30 25.34 -20.27 0.90
C ALA A 30 24.09 -19.94 0.06
N GLY A 31 23.62 -20.87 -0.78
CA GLY A 31 22.39 -20.74 -1.55
C GLY A 31 21.15 -20.66 -0.65
N GLY A 32 21.07 -21.47 0.40
CA GLY A 32 20.00 -21.46 1.39
C GLY A 32 19.93 -20.17 2.20
N LEU A 33 21.09 -19.63 2.61
CA LEU A 33 21.17 -18.36 3.31
C LEU A 33 20.80 -17.16 2.41
N ALA A 34 21.19 -17.18 1.13
CA ALA A 34 20.81 -16.16 0.17
C ALA A 34 19.29 -16.19 -0.12
N TRP A 35 18.70 -17.38 -0.24
CA TRP A 35 17.26 -17.54 -0.45
C TRP A 35 16.45 -17.16 0.80
N ALA A 36 16.87 -17.53 2.00
CA ALA A 36 16.24 -17.12 3.25
C ALA A 36 16.40 -15.62 3.50
N GLY A 37 17.48 -14.98 3.09
CA GLY A 37 17.69 -13.54 3.18
C GLY A 37 16.76 -12.74 2.26
N GLN A 38 16.33 -13.30 1.13
CA GLN A 38 15.38 -12.63 0.23
C GLN A 38 13.92 -12.69 0.70
N GLN A 39 13.56 -13.63 1.58
CA GLN A 39 12.21 -13.73 2.13
C GLN A 39 11.94 -12.76 3.28
N GLY A 40 12.96 -12.08 3.79
CA GLY A 40 12.86 -11.16 4.93
C GLY A 40 13.01 -9.68 4.60
N MET A 41 13.26 -9.31 3.34
CA MET A 41 13.23 -7.88 2.97
C MET A 41 11.77 -7.46 2.78
N PRO A 42 11.29 -6.43 3.49
CA PRO A 42 9.99 -5.85 3.18
C PRO A 42 10.00 -5.46 1.70
N ALA A 43 8.97 -5.89 0.97
CA ALA A 43 8.84 -5.54 -0.44
C ALA A 43 8.91 -4.02 -0.57
N SER A 44 9.76 -3.50 -1.47
CA SER A 44 9.80 -2.07 -1.68
C SER A 44 8.40 -1.57 -2.11
N PRO A 45 8.00 -0.33 -1.80
CA PRO A 45 6.73 0.24 -2.24
C PRO A 45 6.45 -0.02 -3.73
N ALA A 46 7.47 0.14 -4.59
CA ALA A 46 7.35 -0.10 -6.01
C ALA A 46 7.13 -1.58 -6.36
N SER A 47 7.84 -2.51 -5.71
CA SER A 47 7.65 -3.93 -5.97
C SER A 47 6.30 -4.44 -5.48
N PHE A 48 5.83 -3.93 -4.34
CA PHE A 48 4.49 -4.23 -3.85
C PHE A 48 3.42 -3.77 -4.85
N LEU A 49 3.47 -2.49 -5.27
CA LEU A 49 2.48 -1.94 -6.19
C LEU A 49 2.50 -2.65 -7.55
N ALA A 50 3.67 -3.04 -8.06
CA ALA A 50 3.77 -3.81 -9.29
C ALA A 50 3.12 -5.19 -9.17
N SER A 51 3.29 -5.87 -8.05
CA SER A 51 2.63 -7.15 -7.78
C SER A 51 1.12 -6.98 -7.59
N ASN A 52 0.71 -6.00 -6.79
CA ASN A 52 -0.69 -5.74 -6.46
C ASN A 52 -1.53 -5.35 -7.70
N ALA A 53 -0.91 -4.70 -8.70
CA ALA A 53 -1.59 -4.38 -9.96
C ALA A 53 -2.06 -5.61 -10.75
N GLY A 54 -1.48 -6.79 -10.50
CA GLY A 54 -1.88 -8.07 -11.09
C GLY A 54 -2.96 -8.82 -10.31
N GLU A 55 -3.32 -8.34 -9.13
CA GLU A 55 -4.32 -8.99 -8.29
C GLU A 55 -5.74 -8.80 -8.86
N GLU A 56 -6.59 -9.81 -8.67
CA GLU A 56 -7.96 -9.79 -9.17
C GLU A 56 -8.76 -8.61 -8.60
N GLY A 57 -9.42 -7.86 -9.47
CA GLY A 57 -10.26 -6.72 -9.11
C GLY A 57 -9.50 -5.45 -8.75
N VAL A 58 -8.18 -5.44 -8.83
CA VAL A 58 -7.37 -4.23 -8.63
C VAL A 58 -7.31 -3.43 -9.93
N VAL A 59 -7.63 -2.15 -9.84
CA VAL A 59 -7.55 -1.18 -10.91
C VAL A 59 -6.44 -0.18 -10.60
N THR A 60 -5.53 0.05 -11.54
CA THR A 60 -4.48 1.07 -11.45
C THR A 60 -4.86 2.27 -12.31
N THR A 61 -4.86 3.46 -11.71
CA THR A 61 -5.13 4.71 -12.43
C THR A 61 -3.86 5.26 -13.09
N PRO A 62 -3.98 6.22 -14.02
CA PRO A 62 -2.80 6.85 -14.65
C PRO A 62 -1.87 7.58 -13.67
N SER A 63 -2.36 8.01 -12.52
CA SER A 63 -1.55 8.64 -11.46
C SER A 63 -0.74 7.62 -10.65
N GLY A 64 -1.07 6.32 -10.77
CA GLY A 64 -0.49 5.24 -9.99
C GLY A 64 -1.27 4.84 -8.74
N LEU A 65 -2.40 5.50 -8.45
CA LEU A 65 -3.33 5.03 -7.43
C LEU A 65 -3.84 3.65 -7.81
N GLN A 66 -3.89 2.74 -6.84
CA GLN A 66 -4.55 1.45 -7.02
C GLN A 66 -5.77 1.37 -6.12
N TYR A 67 -6.85 0.77 -6.64
CA TYR A 67 -8.04 0.56 -5.84
C TYR A 67 -8.75 -0.74 -6.22
N ARG A 68 -9.52 -1.27 -5.28
CA ARG A 68 -10.42 -2.40 -5.50
C ARG A 68 -11.79 -2.09 -4.90
N VAL A 69 -12.82 -2.39 -5.64
CA VAL A 69 -14.20 -2.31 -5.16
C VAL A 69 -14.46 -3.54 -4.29
N LEU A 70 -14.76 -3.33 -3.01
CA LEU A 70 -15.15 -4.38 -2.07
C LEU A 70 -16.66 -4.57 -2.08
N LYS A 71 -17.38 -3.44 -2.22
CA LYS A 71 -18.83 -3.40 -2.35
C LYS A 71 -19.21 -2.26 -3.28
N GLU A 72 -19.99 -2.56 -4.29
CA GLU A 72 -20.49 -1.54 -5.19
C GLU A 72 -21.43 -0.57 -4.46
N GLY A 73 -21.26 0.71 -4.76
CA GLY A 73 -22.21 1.75 -4.35
C GLY A 73 -23.13 2.13 -5.50
N GLU A 74 -24.04 3.05 -5.25
CA GLU A 74 -25.03 3.51 -6.23
C GLU A 74 -24.95 5.01 -6.51
N GLY A 75 -25.42 5.43 -7.67
CA GLY A 75 -25.54 6.82 -8.07
C GLY A 75 -24.23 7.49 -8.48
N ALA A 76 -24.14 8.78 -8.20
CA ALA A 76 -22.99 9.61 -8.58
C ALA A 76 -21.80 9.42 -7.63
N SER A 77 -20.64 9.86 -8.11
CA SER A 77 -19.42 9.99 -7.32
C SER A 77 -19.20 11.42 -6.87
N PRO A 78 -18.54 11.67 -5.75
CA PRO A 78 -18.21 13.03 -5.33
C PRO A 78 -17.22 13.70 -6.30
N THR A 79 -17.26 15.00 -6.36
CA THR A 79 -16.29 15.84 -7.07
C THR A 79 -15.29 16.45 -6.08
N ALA A 80 -14.21 17.05 -6.61
CA ALA A 80 -13.19 17.69 -5.77
C ALA A 80 -13.77 18.83 -4.89
N SER A 81 -14.86 19.47 -5.33
CA SER A 81 -15.50 20.58 -4.59
C SER A 81 -16.49 20.14 -3.51
N ASP A 82 -16.71 18.83 -3.37
CA ASP A 82 -17.67 18.30 -2.42
C ASP A 82 -17.05 18.02 -1.05
N VAL A 83 -17.92 17.83 -0.07
CA VAL A 83 -17.57 17.29 1.26
C VAL A 83 -18.14 15.89 1.34
N ALA A 84 -17.28 14.91 1.52
CA ALA A 84 -17.64 13.51 1.65
C ALA A 84 -17.78 13.13 3.13
N LEU A 85 -18.82 12.36 3.44
CA LEU A 85 -19.00 11.69 4.71
C LEU A 85 -18.54 10.25 4.54
N VAL A 86 -17.42 9.90 5.17
CA VAL A 86 -16.77 8.59 4.99
C VAL A 86 -16.47 7.92 6.33
N GLY A 87 -16.54 6.59 6.34
CA GLY A 87 -15.85 5.77 7.32
C GLY A 87 -14.55 5.27 6.71
N TYR A 88 -13.44 5.32 7.45
CA TYR A 88 -12.17 4.82 6.93
C TYR A 88 -11.30 4.20 8.00
N LYS A 89 -10.42 3.30 7.55
CA LYS A 89 -9.31 2.75 8.32
C LYS A 89 -8.05 2.78 7.47
N GLY A 90 -7.03 3.49 7.96
CA GLY A 90 -5.72 3.60 7.33
C GLY A 90 -4.71 2.68 8.01
N THR A 91 -4.01 1.87 7.21
CA THR A 91 -2.94 0.97 7.66
C THR A 91 -1.73 1.08 6.75
N LEU A 92 -0.56 0.74 7.26
CA LEU A 92 0.64 0.48 6.46
C LEU A 92 0.55 -0.91 5.82
N LEU A 93 1.50 -1.25 4.93
CA LEU A 93 1.55 -2.56 4.26
C LEU A 93 1.72 -3.74 5.23
N ASP A 94 2.32 -3.52 6.38
CA ASP A 94 2.47 -4.52 7.44
C ASP A 94 1.22 -4.68 8.32
N GLY A 95 0.16 -3.91 8.02
CA GLY A 95 -1.10 -3.91 8.77
C GLY A 95 -1.12 -2.99 9.99
N THR A 96 -0.04 -2.25 10.27
CA THR A 96 0.01 -1.28 11.35
C THR A 96 -0.99 -0.16 11.11
N PRO A 97 -2.01 0.04 11.99
CA PRO A 97 -2.96 1.12 11.82
C PRO A 97 -2.31 2.46 12.19
N PHE A 98 -2.58 3.50 11.41
CA PHE A 98 -2.09 4.84 11.69
C PHE A 98 -3.23 5.87 11.87
N ASP A 99 -4.41 5.59 11.31
CA ASP A 99 -5.58 6.47 11.46
C ASP A 99 -6.87 5.70 11.17
N GLU A 100 -7.93 5.99 11.91
CA GLU A 100 -9.24 5.42 11.66
C GLU A 100 -10.35 6.34 12.18
N ASN A 101 -11.42 6.43 11.43
CA ASN A 101 -12.62 7.13 11.86
C ASN A 101 -13.85 6.50 11.20
N PRO A 102 -14.84 6.04 11.99
CA PRO A 102 -16.03 5.39 11.44
C PRO A 102 -16.96 6.38 10.71
N GLN A 103 -16.85 7.69 10.98
CA GLN A 103 -17.69 8.70 10.35
C GLN A 103 -17.02 10.09 10.41
N ALA A 104 -16.34 10.45 9.34
CA ALA A 104 -15.66 11.73 9.18
C ALA A 104 -16.25 12.49 7.98
N ALA A 105 -16.56 13.77 8.18
CA ALA A 105 -16.89 14.69 7.09
C ALA A 105 -15.61 15.42 6.68
N MET A 106 -15.17 15.25 5.43
CA MET A 106 -13.94 15.85 4.94
C MET A 106 -14.11 16.42 3.54
N PRO A 107 -13.53 17.61 3.27
CA PRO A 107 -13.47 18.15 1.92
C PRO A 107 -12.66 17.21 1.02
N VAL A 108 -13.19 16.85 -0.15
CA VAL A 108 -12.52 15.94 -1.08
C VAL A 108 -11.16 16.50 -1.54
N ASP A 109 -11.03 17.82 -1.70
CA ASP A 109 -9.77 18.49 -2.04
C ASP A 109 -8.86 18.81 -0.83
N GLY A 110 -9.30 18.47 0.38
CA GLY A 110 -8.57 18.75 1.63
C GLY A 110 -7.74 17.58 2.17
N VAL A 111 -7.66 16.49 1.44
CA VAL A 111 -6.94 15.27 1.82
C VAL A 111 -5.76 14.99 0.87
N VAL A 112 -4.92 14.00 1.18
CA VAL A 112 -3.80 13.63 0.30
C VAL A 112 -4.30 13.29 -1.12
N PRO A 113 -3.52 13.61 -2.17
CA PRO A 113 -3.99 13.51 -3.57
C PRO A 113 -4.57 12.14 -3.94
N GLY A 114 -3.93 11.05 -3.48
CA GLY A 114 -4.42 9.70 -3.77
C GLY A 114 -5.74 9.37 -3.08
N PHE A 115 -5.97 9.88 -1.87
CA PHE A 115 -7.25 9.69 -1.18
C PHE A 115 -8.37 10.51 -1.84
N SER A 116 -8.06 11.77 -2.22
CA SER A 116 -8.96 12.63 -3.00
C SER A 116 -9.38 11.98 -4.32
N GLU A 117 -8.42 11.45 -5.08
CA GLU A 117 -8.71 10.73 -6.32
C GLU A 117 -9.54 9.47 -6.06
N GLY A 118 -9.21 8.71 -5.02
CA GLY A 118 -9.95 7.52 -4.61
C GLY A 118 -11.43 7.83 -4.32
N LEU A 119 -11.70 8.87 -3.54
CA LEU A 119 -13.07 9.30 -3.23
C LEU A 119 -13.87 9.62 -4.50
N GLN A 120 -13.25 10.24 -5.49
CA GLN A 120 -13.90 10.59 -6.78
C GLN A 120 -14.20 9.36 -7.66
N LYS A 121 -13.65 8.17 -7.34
CA LYS A 121 -13.98 6.89 -7.99
C LYS A 121 -15.09 6.14 -7.26
N MET A 122 -15.35 6.48 -5.99
CA MET A 122 -16.34 5.80 -5.18
C MET A 122 -17.75 6.27 -5.51
N LYS A 123 -18.71 5.37 -5.33
CA LYS A 123 -20.15 5.69 -5.36
C LYS A 123 -20.71 5.64 -3.95
N LYS A 124 -21.80 6.38 -3.70
CA LYS A 124 -22.48 6.40 -2.40
C LYS A 124 -22.87 4.99 -1.95
N GLY A 125 -22.60 4.65 -0.69
CA GLY A 125 -22.84 3.34 -0.08
C GLY A 125 -21.82 2.27 -0.46
N GLY A 126 -20.82 2.58 -1.31
CA GLY A 126 -19.76 1.68 -1.72
C GLY A 126 -18.64 1.57 -0.70
N GLU A 127 -17.95 0.42 -0.72
CA GLU A 127 -16.77 0.13 0.09
C GLU A 127 -15.60 -0.18 -0.84
N TYR A 128 -14.49 0.49 -0.63
CA TYR A 128 -13.32 0.43 -1.50
C TYR A 128 -12.05 0.26 -0.67
N ARG A 129 -11.11 -0.50 -1.20
CA ARG A 129 -9.73 -0.50 -0.70
C ARG A 129 -8.86 0.29 -1.65
N LEU A 130 -8.11 1.23 -1.08
CA LEU A 130 -7.18 2.08 -1.82
C LEU A 130 -5.75 1.74 -1.40
N TRP A 131 -4.82 1.65 -2.35
CA TRP A 131 -3.39 1.63 -2.11
C TRP A 131 -2.79 2.87 -2.74
N ILE A 132 -2.39 3.80 -1.87
CA ILE A 132 -1.90 5.12 -2.26
C ILE A 132 -0.37 5.06 -2.28
N PRO A 133 0.26 5.20 -3.46
CA PRO A 133 1.72 5.24 -3.55
C PRO A 133 2.27 6.48 -2.84
N PRO A 134 3.55 6.47 -2.38
CA PRO A 134 4.11 7.56 -1.60
C PRO A 134 3.93 8.95 -2.23
N GLN A 135 4.13 9.08 -3.53
CA GLN A 135 4.01 10.36 -4.26
C GLN A 135 2.58 10.95 -4.26
N LEU A 136 1.57 10.15 -4.01
CA LEU A 136 0.17 10.57 -3.84
C LEU A 136 -0.27 10.63 -2.38
N GLY A 137 0.62 10.30 -1.45
CA GLY A 137 0.44 10.36 -0.01
C GLY A 137 1.36 11.39 0.64
N TYR A 138 2.21 10.96 1.58
CA TYR A 138 3.13 11.83 2.31
C TYR A 138 4.54 11.89 1.69
N GLY A 139 4.82 11.17 0.59
CA GLY A 139 6.11 11.18 -0.08
C GLY A 139 7.24 10.65 0.80
N ASP A 140 8.39 11.33 0.75
CA ASP A 140 9.57 11.01 1.57
C ASP A 140 9.56 11.75 2.92
N GLN A 141 8.41 12.23 3.37
CA GLN A 141 8.24 12.90 4.65
C GLN A 141 7.68 11.93 5.69
N GLU A 142 8.15 12.06 6.91
CA GLU A 142 7.56 11.39 8.07
C GLU A 142 6.28 12.12 8.49
N ALA A 143 5.19 11.38 8.70
CA ALA A 143 3.92 11.94 9.12
C ALA A 143 3.36 11.15 10.32
N GLY A 144 3.66 11.61 11.52
CA GLY A 144 3.29 10.92 12.76
C GLY A 144 3.92 9.53 12.85
N THR A 145 3.12 8.49 12.78
CA THR A 145 3.57 7.07 12.80
C THR A 145 3.87 6.50 11.42
N ILE A 146 3.71 7.30 10.36
CA ILE A 146 3.92 6.87 8.97
C ILE A 146 5.37 7.15 8.56
N PRO A 147 6.19 6.11 8.27
CA PRO A 147 7.56 6.28 7.80
C PRO A 147 7.62 6.92 6.41
N PRO A 148 8.75 7.59 6.08
CA PRO A 148 8.99 8.10 4.72
C PRO A 148 8.87 7.00 3.65
N GLY A 149 8.33 7.33 2.50
CA GLY A 149 8.21 6.41 1.37
C GLY A 149 7.15 5.32 1.55
N SER A 150 6.22 5.45 2.51
CA SER A 150 5.21 4.43 2.78
C SER A 150 4.09 4.41 1.73
N VAL A 151 3.65 3.21 1.36
CA VAL A 151 2.36 3.00 0.71
C VAL A 151 1.28 3.03 1.79
N LEU A 152 0.23 3.82 1.59
CA LEU A 152 -0.90 3.88 2.50
C LEU A 152 -2.01 2.98 2.00
N VAL A 153 -2.55 2.15 2.88
CA VAL A 153 -3.69 1.28 2.60
C VAL A 153 -4.90 1.81 3.35
N PHE A 154 -5.96 2.12 2.62
CA PHE A 154 -7.21 2.57 3.23
C PHE A 154 -8.35 1.65 2.85
N ASP A 155 -9.10 1.20 3.83
CA ASP A 155 -10.46 0.68 3.64
C ASP A 155 -11.43 1.83 3.89
N VAL A 156 -12.24 2.17 2.89
CA VAL A 156 -13.10 3.35 2.89
C VAL A 156 -14.53 2.97 2.55
N THR A 157 -15.47 3.47 3.35
CA THR A 157 -16.90 3.42 3.06
C THR A 157 -17.40 4.84 2.79
N LEU A 158 -17.96 5.11 1.62
CA LEU A 158 -18.57 6.39 1.30
C LEU A 158 -20.03 6.38 1.73
N HIS A 159 -20.35 7.05 2.84
CA HIS A 159 -21.72 7.12 3.36
C HIS A 159 -22.59 8.09 2.57
N ASP A 160 -22.08 9.31 2.36
CA ASP A 160 -22.80 10.38 1.64
C ASP A 160 -21.81 11.45 1.16
N PHE A 161 -22.26 12.36 0.34
CA PHE A 161 -21.51 13.58 0.01
C PHE A 161 -22.48 14.70 -0.36
N LYS A 162 -22.03 15.94 -0.15
CA LYS A 162 -22.77 17.14 -0.48
C LYS A 162 -21.85 18.21 -1.04
N SER A 163 -22.34 19.00 -1.97
CA SER A 163 -21.57 20.14 -2.45
C SER A 163 -21.39 21.19 -1.34
N ARG A 164 -20.28 21.90 -1.38
CA ARG A 164 -20.07 23.02 -0.44
C ARG A 164 -21.17 24.07 -0.53
N ALA A 165 -21.74 24.28 -1.72
CA ALA A 165 -22.83 25.21 -1.93
C ALA A 165 -24.10 24.78 -1.18
N GLU A 166 -24.47 23.49 -1.24
CA GLU A 166 -25.57 22.92 -0.50
C GLU A 166 -25.39 23.03 1.01
N ILE A 167 -24.16 22.76 1.49
CA ILE A 167 -23.84 22.89 2.92
C ILE A 167 -23.98 24.34 3.38
N MET A 168 -23.48 25.32 2.62
CA MET A 168 -23.60 26.74 2.94
C MET A 168 -25.05 27.17 2.93
N GLN A 169 -25.85 26.76 1.95
CA GLN A 169 -27.27 27.06 1.87
C GLN A 169 -28.03 26.48 3.07
N MET A 170 -27.74 25.26 3.45
CA MET A 170 -28.36 24.62 4.63
C MET A 170 -27.99 25.35 5.92
N GLN A 171 -26.75 25.80 6.09
CA GLN A 171 -26.32 26.59 7.24
C GLN A 171 -27.05 27.94 7.30
N GLN A 172 -27.23 28.63 6.16
CA GLN A 172 -27.97 29.89 6.09
C GLN A 172 -29.44 29.71 6.46
N MET A 173 -30.08 28.63 5.96
CA MET A 173 -31.46 28.32 6.33
C MET A 173 -31.63 28.06 7.82
N MET A 174 -30.71 27.30 8.43
CA MET A 174 -30.70 27.04 9.88
C MET A 174 -30.54 28.33 10.71
N GLN A 175 -29.68 29.26 10.25
CA GLN A 175 -29.50 30.57 10.92
C GLN A 175 -30.73 31.48 10.82
N GLN A 176 -31.53 31.31 9.77
CA GLN A 176 -32.77 32.08 9.56
C GLN A 176 -34.01 31.42 10.22
N GLY A 177 -33.82 30.34 10.98
CA GLY A 177 -34.92 29.62 11.65
C GLY A 177 -35.80 28.80 10.69
N ALA A 178 -35.40 28.63 9.43
CA ALA A 178 -36.13 27.81 8.47
C ALA A 178 -35.75 26.33 8.66
N THR A 179 -36.71 25.44 8.64
CA THR A 179 -36.48 23.99 8.68
C THR A 179 -35.86 23.55 7.36
N PRO A 180 -34.74 22.81 7.36
CA PRO A 180 -34.16 22.33 6.13
C PRO A 180 -35.09 21.36 5.39
N PRO A 181 -35.06 21.31 4.06
CA PRO A 181 -35.82 20.31 3.29
C PRO A 181 -35.41 18.91 3.69
N GLN A 182 -36.38 18.10 4.05
CA GLN A 182 -36.18 16.67 4.32
C GLN A 182 -35.93 15.93 2.99
N PRO A 183 -35.06 14.91 2.94
CA PRO A 183 -34.77 14.14 1.73
C PRO A 183 -35.98 13.34 1.25
#